data_1bbef1a335c74ff4a95c06cc23205006
#
_entry.id   1bbef1a335c74ff4a95c06cc23205006
#
_cell.length_a   1.000
_cell.length_b   1.000
_cell.length_c   1.000
_cell.angle_alpha   90.00
_cell.angle_beta   90.00
_cell.angle_gamma   90.00
#
_symmetry.space_group_name_H-M   'P 1'
#
loop_
_entity.id
_entity.type
_entity.pdbx_description
1 polymer ?
#
loop_
_entity_poly.entity_id
_entity_poly.type
_entity_poly.pdbx_seq_one_letter_code
_entity_poly.pdbx_strand_id
1 'polypeptide(L)'
;DLFLHIVFYSKISSENKYFDFYDVVDFLIKKIIERHPHVYGDIEEITEEQVKINWEKIKLKNNKKGLLSGVPKSMPPISKAYRVQDKASSVGFDWEKVDEVFDKIKEEIHELDTALNNKNKNQIEEEFGDIMFSLINYSRHLKIDPDFCLNNSTNKFIYRFNSLEEIVKNENKNISDLSLNEMNMYWERVKKLTFRN
;
A
#
# COMPACT_ATOMS: atom_id res chain seq x y z
N ASP A 1 -13.11 -6.63 22.43
CA ASP A 1 -12.31 -7.85 22.65
C ASP A 1 -10.80 -7.57 22.75
N LEU A 2 -10.19 -6.67 21.94
CA LEU A 2 -8.75 -6.39 22.02
C LEU A 2 -8.31 -5.91 23.41
N PHE A 3 -9.06 -4.98 24.02
CA PHE A 3 -8.78 -4.47 25.37
C PHE A 3 -8.87 -5.58 26.43
N LEU A 4 -9.82 -6.50 26.29
CA LEU A 4 -9.95 -7.66 27.16
C LEU A 4 -8.68 -8.52 27.13
N HIS A 5 -8.11 -8.78 25.95
CA HIS A 5 -6.86 -9.51 25.82
C HIS A 5 -5.69 -8.80 26.50
N ILE A 6 -5.59 -7.48 26.36
CA ILE A 6 -4.53 -6.70 27.03
C ILE A 6 -4.62 -6.86 28.54
N VAL A 7 -5.83 -6.69 29.13
CA VAL A 7 -6.06 -6.85 30.57
C VAL A 7 -5.78 -8.28 31.02
N PHE A 8 -6.25 -9.27 30.25
CA PHE A 8 -6.07 -10.69 30.57
C PHE A 8 -4.60 -11.11 30.58
N TYR A 9 -3.84 -10.73 29.52
CA TYR A 9 -2.40 -11.03 29.46
C TYR A 9 -1.61 -10.30 30.53
N SER A 10 -1.98 -9.05 30.87
CA SER A 10 -1.35 -8.32 31.97
C SER A 10 -1.61 -9.02 33.34
N LYS A 11 -2.80 -9.57 33.53
CA LYS A 11 -3.14 -10.34 34.73
C LYS A 11 -2.31 -11.61 34.84
N ILE A 12 -2.20 -12.40 33.76
CA ILE A 12 -1.36 -13.60 33.74
C ILE A 12 0.12 -13.25 34.00
N SER A 13 0.62 -12.18 33.41
CA SER A 13 2.00 -11.72 33.61
C SER A 13 2.27 -11.27 35.02
N SER A 14 1.30 -10.61 35.67
CA SER A 14 1.36 -10.17 37.08
C SER A 14 1.43 -11.37 38.04
N GLU A 15 0.68 -12.44 37.79
CA GLU A 15 0.74 -13.69 38.56
C GLU A 15 2.13 -14.34 38.49
N ASN A 16 2.80 -14.22 37.35
CA ASN A 16 4.18 -14.69 37.13
C ASN A 16 5.25 -13.66 37.54
N LYS A 17 4.87 -12.52 38.13
CA LYS A 17 5.76 -11.42 38.59
C LYS A 17 6.66 -10.84 37.51
N TYR A 18 6.20 -10.81 36.25
CA TYR A 18 6.92 -10.18 35.13
C TYR A 18 6.58 -8.69 35.02
N PHE A 19 5.29 -8.36 34.85
CA PHE A 19 4.76 -7.00 34.74
C PHE A 19 3.26 -7.02 35.03
N ASP A 20 2.69 -5.89 35.39
CA ASP A 20 1.26 -5.71 35.59
C ASP A 20 0.63 -4.73 34.56
N PHE A 21 -0.64 -4.44 34.71
CA PHE A 21 -1.35 -3.51 33.81
C PHE A 21 -0.83 -2.07 33.96
N TYR A 22 -0.38 -1.65 35.12
CA TYR A 22 0.20 -0.32 35.34
C TYR A 22 1.51 -0.17 34.57
N ASP A 23 2.36 -1.20 34.57
CA ASP A 23 3.60 -1.23 33.78
C ASP A 23 3.33 -1.08 32.30
N VAL A 24 2.28 -1.74 31.77
CA VAL A 24 1.86 -1.61 30.36
C VAL A 24 1.43 -0.19 30.03
N VAL A 25 0.62 0.43 30.90
CA VAL A 25 0.13 1.80 30.73
C VAL A 25 1.28 2.81 30.83
N ASP A 26 2.15 2.68 31.85
CA ASP A 26 3.30 3.57 32.03
C ASP A 26 4.26 3.50 30.84
N PHE A 27 4.57 2.31 30.36
CA PHE A 27 5.37 2.12 29.14
C PHE A 27 4.73 2.78 27.91
N LEU A 28 3.39 2.64 27.75
CA LEU A 28 2.67 3.25 26.65
C LEU A 28 2.71 4.79 26.73
N ILE A 29 2.50 5.36 27.91
CA ILE A 29 2.55 6.82 28.16
C ILE A 29 3.94 7.36 27.81
N LYS A 30 5.00 6.76 28.35
CA LYS A 30 6.39 7.15 28.05
C LYS A 30 6.67 7.11 26.55
N LYS A 31 6.24 6.05 25.87
CA LYS A 31 6.38 5.89 24.43
C LYS A 31 5.62 6.95 23.62
N ILE A 32 4.42 7.35 24.06
CA ILE A 32 3.62 8.40 23.41
C ILE A 32 4.30 9.76 23.59
N ILE A 33 4.68 10.12 24.82
CA ILE A 33 5.37 11.38 25.12
C ILE A 33 6.65 11.51 24.31
N GLU A 34 7.50 10.47 24.32
CA GLU A 34 8.75 10.45 23.57
C GLU A 34 8.56 10.63 22.03
N ARG A 35 7.49 10.06 21.49
CA ARG A 35 7.22 10.11 20.03
C ARG A 35 6.45 11.34 19.56
N HIS A 36 5.93 12.14 20.49
CA HIS A 36 5.17 13.35 20.17
C HIS A 36 5.78 14.60 20.84
N PRO A 37 7.07 14.91 20.56
CA PRO A 37 7.73 16.07 21.17
C PRO A 37 7.09 17.41 20.76
N HIS A 38 6.33 17.44 19.67
CA HIS A 38 5.54 18.60 19.25
C HIS A 38 4.28 18.83 20.09
N VAL A 39 3.84 17.83 20.89
CA VAL A 39 2.68 17.95 21.78
C VAL A 39 3.12 18.12 23.25
N TYR A 40 4.20 17.44 23.63
CA TYR A 40 4.66 17.34 25.04
C TYR A 40 6.00 18.04 25.28
N GLY A 41 6.64 18.62 24.28
CA GLY A 41 7.91 19.33 24.33
C GLY A 41 7.78 20.77 23.85
N ASP A 42 8.90 21.48 23.78
CA ASP A 42 8.99 22.91 23.40
C ASP A 42 9.13 23.13 21.89
N ILE A 43 8.64 22.20 21.07
CA ILE A 43 8.71 22.31 19.60
C ILE A 43 7.51 23.11 19.11
N GLU A 44 7.77 24.30 18.55
CA GLU A 44 6.76 25.15 17.89
C GLU A 44 6.12 24.45 16.68
N GLU A 45 5.03 25.02 16.17
CA GLU A 45 4.19 24.47 15.09
C GLU A 45 5.01 23.83 13.94
N ILE A 46 4.82 22.53 13.75
CA ILE A 46 5.42 21.75 12.66
C ILE A 46 4.33 21.17 11.77
N THR A 47 4.63 21.03 10.47
CA THR A 47 3.70 20.44 9.52
C THR A 47 3.48 18.95 9.80
N GLU A 48 2.35 18.40 9.36
CA GLU A 48 2.05 16.96 9.49
C GLU A 48 3.17 16.08 8.91
N GLU A 49 3.80 16.53 7.83
CA GLU A 49 4.91 15.85 7.17
C GLU A 49 6.16 15.83 8.06
N GLN A 50 6.49 16.95 8.71
CA GLN A 50 7.58 17.04 9.69
C GLN A 50 7.32 16.18 10.94
N VAL A 51 6.06 16.13 11.41
CA VAL A 51 5.65 15.23 12.51
C VAL A 51 5.96 13.78 12.14
N LYS A 52 5.57 13.35 10.94
CA LYS A 52 5.78 12.00 10.44
C LYS A 52 7.27 11.65 10.33
N ILE A 53 8.08 12.55 9.76
CA ILE A 53 9.53 12.40 9.64
C ILE A 53 10.18 12.29 11.04
N ASN A 54 9.82 13.18 11.96
CA ASN A 54 10.36 13.18 13.31
C ASN A 54 9.99 11.89 14.06
N TRP A 55 8.75 11.43 13.91
CA TRP A 55 8.29 10.20 14.52
C TRP A 55 9.07 8.96 14.04
N GLU A 56 9.35 8.86 12.73
CA GLU A 56 10.19 7.77 12.20
C GLU A 56 11.67 7.91 12.65
N LYS A 57 12.21 9.13 12.73
CA LYS A 57 13.59 9.37 13.26
C LYS A 57 13.71 8.96 14.73
N ILE A 58 12.75 9.30 15.56
CA ILE A 58 12.74 8.91 16.99
C ILE A 58 12.62 7.38 17.12
N LYS A 59 11.77 6.78 16.31
CA LYS A 59 11.60 5.33 16.29
C LYS A 59 12.87 4.60 15.84
N LEU A 60 13.65 5.19 14.93
CA LEU A 60 14.95 4.67 14.50
C LEU A 60 15.99 4.71 15.60
N LYS A 61 16.11 5.82 16.36
CA LYS A 61 17.04 5.92 17.48
C LYS A 61 16.85 4.79 18.48
N ASN A 62 15.60 4.37 18.69
CA ASN A 62 15.23 3.34 19.65
C ASN A 62 15.24 1.92 19.07
N ASN A 63 15.41 1.77 17.75
CA ASN A 63 15.35 0.48 17.07
C ASN A 63 16.74 0.06 16.57
N LYS A 64 17.43 -0.80 17.33
CA LYS A 64 18.73 -1.38 16.95
C LYS A 64 18.71 -2.27 15.69
N LYS A 65 17.53 -2.60 15.16
CA LYS A 65 17.36 -3.59 14.07
C LYS A 65 17.29 -2.98 12.66
N GLY A 66 17.39 -1.64 12.52
CA GLY A 66 17.35 -0.95 11.23
C GLY A 66 15.95 -0.46 10.83
N LEU A 67 15.91 0.45 9.84
CA LEU A 67 14.73 1.21 9.40
C LEU A 67 13.56 0.32 8.99
N LEU A 68 13.83 -0.69 8.18
CA LEU A 68 12.82 -1.55 7.57
C LEU A 68 12.39 -2.74 8.44
N SER A 69 13.10 -2.99 9.56
CA SER A 69 12.82 -4.15 10.42
C SER A 69 11.42 -4.15 11.06
N GLY A 70 10.79 -2.97 11.15
CA GLY A 70 9.43 -2.84 11.69
C GLY A 70 8.32 -3.03 10.66
N VAL A 71 8.63 -3.45 9.42
CA VAL A 71 7.64 -3.78 8.41
C VAL A 71 7.25 -5.25 8.57
N PRO A 72 5.97 -5.57 8.87
CA PRO A 72 5.54 -6.94 9.07
C PRO A 72 5.73 -7.79 7.81
N LYS A 73 6.26 -9.01 7.97
CA LYS A 73 6.42 -9.94 6.84
C LYS A 73 5.08 -10.35 6.22
N SER A 74 4.02 -10.41 7.04
CA SER A 74 2.66 -10.77 6.65
C SER A 74 1.84 -9.63 6.03
N MET A 75 2.43 -8.43 5.88
CA MET A 75 1.73 -7.31 5.26
C MET A 75 1.44 -7.61 3.78
N PRO A 76 0.24 -7.26 3.26
CA PRO A 76 -0.09 -7.42 1.84
C PRO A 76 0.95 -6.73 0.94
N PRO A 77 1.29 -7.31 -0.22
CA PRO A 77 2.42 -6.85 -1.04
C PRO A 77 2.38 -5.36 -1.42
N ILE A 78 1.23 -4.84 -1.85
CA ILE A 78 1.07 -3.43 -2.25
C ILE A 78 1.30 -2.51 -1.06
N SER A 79 0.57 -2.73 0.04
CA SER A 79 0.73 -1.96 1.28
C SER A 79 2.15 -2.06 1.84
N LYS A 80 2.81 -3.23 1.69
CA LYS A 80 4.19 -3.46 2.13
C LYS A 80 5.18 -2.64 1.31
N ALA A 81 5.06 -2.65 -0.02
CA ALA A 81 5.90 -1.86 -0.91
C ALA A 81 5.74 -0.36 -0.61
N TYR A 82 4.50 0.13 -0.52
CA TYR A 82 4.22 1.51 -0.12
C TYR A 82 4.89 1.87 1.22
N ARG A 83 4.73 1.02 2.24
CA ARG A 83 5.29 1.27 3.57
C ARG A 83 6.82 1.25 3.60
N VAL A 84 7.45 0.38 2.82
CA VAL A 84 8.91 0.33 2.68
C VAL A 84 9.44 1.63 2.07
N GLN A 85 8.82 2.10 1.00
CA GLN A 85 9.18 3.35 0.31
C GLN A 85 8.93 4.58 1.20
N ASP A 86 7.79 4.63 1.89
CA ASP A 86 7.46 5.68 2.86
C ASP A 86 8.49 5.76 4.01
N LYS A 87 9.01 4.63 4.46
CA LYS A 87 10.10 4.60 5.43
C LYS A 87 11.43 5.07 4.85
N ALA A 88 11.76 4.64 3.64
CA ALA A 88 12.99 5.06 2.97
C ALA A 88 13.00 6.58 2.74
N SER A 89 11.88 7.15 2.31
CA SER A 89 11.73 8.60 2.12
C SER A 89 11.93 9.39 3.41
N SER A 90 11.52 8.86 4.57
CA SER A 90 11.65 9.54 5.86
C SER A 90 13.11 9.80 6.30
N VAL A 91 14.08 9.14 5.67
CA VAL A 91 15.52 9.33 5.91
C VAL A 91 16.22 10.00 4.73
N GLY A 92 15.46 10.52 3.77
CA GLY A 92 16.00 11.25 2.62
C GLY A 92 16.31 10.37 1.40
N PHE A 93 15.96 9.08 1.43
CA PHE A 93 16.08 8.21 0.26
C PHE A 93 14.80 8.28 -0.58
N ASP A 94 14.70 9.33 -1.39
CA ASP A 94 13.53 9.64 -2.21
C ASP A 94 13.89 10.52 -3.41
N TRP A 95 13.07 10.50 -4.46
CA TRP A 95 13.15 11.46 -5.56
C TRP A 95 12.59 12.82 -5.14
N GLU A 96 13.20 13.88 -5.63
CA GLU A 96 12.71 15.24 -5.35
C GLU A 96 11.48 15.60 -6.18
N LYS A 97 11.37 15.07 -7.40
CA LYS A 97 10.31 15.42 -8.35
C LYS A 97 9.50 14.20 -8.78
N VAL A 98 8.20 14.41 -8.92
CA VAL A 98 7.26 13.39 -9.40
C VAL A 98 7.62 12.89 -10.80
N ASP A 99 8.14 13.78 -11.66
CA ASP A 99 8.53 13.42 -13.03
C ASP A 99 9.69 12.41 -13.06
N GLU A 100 10.62 12.48 -12.12
CA GLU A 100 11.74 11.54 -11.98
C GLU A 100 11.23 10.12 -11.66
N VAL A 101 10.19 10.03 -10.82
CA VAL A 101 9.53 8.74 -10.51
C VAL A 101 8.82 8.18 -11.74
N PHE A 102 8.19 9.06 -12.54
CA PHE A 102 7.54 8.64 -13.77
C PHE A 102 8.54 8.18 -14.83
N ASP A 103 9.69 8.83 -14.91
CA ASP A 103 10.77 8.41 -15.81
C ASP A 103 11.34 7.04 -15.41
N LYS A 104 11.42 6.75 -14.10
CA LYS A 104 11.80 5.40 -13.62
C LYS A 104 10.79 4.33 -14.07
N ILE A 105 9.50 4.61 -14.08
CA ILE A 105 8.49 3.66 -14.61
C ILE A 105 8.75 3.35 -16.08
N LYS A 106 9.11 4.36 -16.89
CA LYS A 106 9.43 4.15 -18.31
C LYS A 106 10.69 3.31 -18.49
N GLU A 107 11.69 3.52 -17.64
CA GLU A 107 12.91 2.72 -17.59
C GLU A 107 12.59 1.24 -17.34
N GLU A 108 11.83 0.93 -16.28
CA GLU A 108 11.43 -0.45 -15.96
C GLU A 108 10.61 -1.12 -17.07
N ILE A 109 9.73 -0.35 -17.75
CA ILE A 109 8.99 -0.85 -18.92
C ILE A 109 9.95 -1.21 -20.07
N HIS A 110 10.99 -0.42 -20.30
CA HIS A 110 11.99 -0.69 -21.32
C HIS A 110 12.86 -1.90 -20.98
N GLU A 111 13.21 -2.07 -19.72
CA GLU A 111 13.95 -3.23 -19.21
C GLU A 111 13.13 -4.52 -19.35
N LEU A 112 11.83 -4.46 -19.04
CA LEU A 112 10.90 -5.57 -19.31
C LEU A 112 10.84 -5.93 -20.78
N ASP A 113 10.74 -4.95 -21.70
CA ASP A 113 10.73 -5.20 -23.13
C ASP A 113 12.04 -5.89 -23.59
N THR A 114 13.16 -5.46 -23.06
CA THR A 114 14.47 -6.08 -23.31
C THR A 114 14.52 -7.53 -22.79
N ALA A 115 14.02 -7.78 -21.59
CA ALA A 115 13.94 -9.11 -21.01
C ALA A 115 13.04 -10.05 -21.81
N LEU A 116 11.92 -9.55 -22.34
CA LEU A 116 11.01 -10.27 -23.23
C LEU A 116 11.69 -10.66 -24.54
N ASN A 117 12.44 -9.75 -25.17
CA ASN A 117 13.18 -10.01 -26.40
C ASN A 117 14.26 -11.08 -26.19
N ASN A 118 14.91 -11.08 -25.02
CA ASN A 118 15.92 -12.07 -24.61
C ASN A 118 15.30 -13.40 -24.16
N LYS A 119 13.98 -13.50 -24.01
CA LYS A 119 13.24 -14.68 -23.51
C LYS A 119 13.76 -15.20 -22.15
N ASN A 120 14.27 -14.29 -21.33
CA ASN A 120 14.78 -14.62 -20.01
C ASN A 120 13.67 -14.51 -18.95
N LYS A 121 13.08 -15.65 -18.61
CA LYS A 121 11.94 -15.70 -17.67
C LYS A 121 12.22 -15.05 -16.32
N ASN A 122 13.41 -15.26 -15.77
CA ASN A 122 13.74 -14.70 -14.44
C ASN A 122 13.81 -13.17 -14.49
N GLN A 123 14.43 -12.61 -15.55
CA GLN A 123 14.45 -11.16 -15.75
C GLN A 123 13.05 -10.60 -16.02
N ILE A 124 12.21 -11.30 -16.78
CA ILE A 124 10.81 -10.88 -17.01
C ILE A 124 10.04 -10.78 -15.67
N GLU A 125 10.22 -11.74 -14.76
CA GLU A 125 9.57 -11.74 -13.45
C GLU A 125 10.12 -10.59 -12.56
N GLU A 126 11.41 -10.32 -12.62
CA GLU A 126 12.10 -9.24 -11.90
C GLU A 126 11.59 -7.87 -12.37
N GLU A 127 11.73 -7.57 -13.68
CA GLU A 127 11.33 -6.27 -14.24
C GLU A 127 9.83 -5.99 -14.09
N PHE A 128 8.99 -7.04 -14.19
CA PHE A 128 7.57 -6.87 -13.90
C PHE A 128 7.31 -6.48 -12.45
N GLY A 129 8.07 -7.05 -11.51
CA GLY A 129 8.05 -6.68 -10.10
C GLY A 129 8.47 -5.22 -9.90
N ASP A 130 9.51 -4.77 -10.58
CA ASP A 130 10.08 -3.42 -10.47
C ASP A 130 9.15 -2.35 -11.08
N ILE A 131 8.44 -2.66 -12.16
CA ILE A 131 7.34 -1.82 -12.67
C ILE A 131 6.26 -1.64 -11.60
N MET A 132 5.81 -2.72 -10.96
CA MET A 132 4.79 -2.63 -9.91
C MET A 132 5.29 -1.80 -8.73
N PHE A 133 6.54 -1.99 -8.31
CA PHE A 133 7.16 -1.25 -7.22
C PHE A 133 7.28 0.24 -7.55
N SER A 134 7.68 0.59 -8.77
CA SER A 134 7.77 1.97 -9.26
C SER A 134 6.40 2.65 -9.38
N LEU A 135 5.35 1.92 -9.81
CA LEU A 135 3.96 2.42 -9.81
C LEU A 135 3.45 2.71 -8.39
N ILE A 136 3.78 1.86 -7.42
CA ILE A 136 3.42 2.09 -6.02
C ILE A 136 4.15 3.32 -5.48
N ASN A 137 5.43 3.52 -5.85
CA ASN A 137 6.16 4.72 -5.48
C ASN A 137 5.54 5.99 -6.09
N TYR A 138 5.15 5.91 -7.36
CA TYR A 138 4.45 7.01 -8.03
C TYR A 138 3.15 7.38 -7.33
N SER A 139 2.37 6.37 -6.88
CA SER A 139 1.15 6.62 -6.09
C SER A 139 1.43 7.36 -4.79
N ARG A 140 2.56 7.09 -4.13
CA ARG A 140 3.00 7.77 -2.92
C ARG A 140 3.28 9.26 -3.19
N HIS A 141 3.99 9.57 -4.28
CA HIS A 141 4.24 10.95 -4.70
C HIS A 141 2.95 11.70 -5.08
N LEU A 142 1.99 11.01 -5.69
CA LEU A 142 0.66 11.55 -5.98
C LEU A 142 -0.25 11.64 -4.74
N LYS A 143 0.19 11.15 -3.57
CA LYS A 143 -0.59 11.09 -2.32
C LYS A 143 -1.90 10.31 -2.46
N ILE A 144 -1.90 9.24 -3.24
CA ILE A 144 -3.04 8.33 -3.43
C ILE A 144 -2.73 6.95 -2.86
N ASP A 145 -3.77 6.26 -2.39
CA ASP A 145 -3.66 4.90 -1.87
C ASP A 145 -3.73 3.88 -3.03
N PRO A 146 -2.66 3.13 -3.32
CA PRO A 146 -2.62 2.19 -4.42
C PRO A 146 -3.54 0.97 -4.22
N ASP A 147 -3.73 0.49 -2.98
CA ASP A 147 -4.66 -0.60 -2.66
C ASP A 147 -6.10 -0.15 -2.96
N PHE A 148 -6.48 1.06 -2.54
CA PHE A 148 -7.79 1.64 -2.82
C PHE A 148 -8.01 1.84 -4.33
N CYS A 149 -7.03 2.39 -5.04
CA CYS A 149 -7.13 2.62 -6.48
C CYS A 149 -7.30 1.31 -7.26
N LEU A 150 -6.52 0.27 -6.91
CA LEU A 150 -6.62 -1.04 -7.54
C LEU A 150 -7.96 -1.71 -7.24
N ASN A 151 -8.42 -1.67 -5.99
CA ASN A 151 -9.70 -2.21 -5.58
C ASN A 151 -10.87 -1.55 -6.34
N ASN A 152 -10.86 -0.23 -6.46
CA ASN A 152 -11.88 0.50 -7.21
C ASN A 152 -11.89 0.13 -8.71
N SER A 153 -10.72 -0.04 -9.30
CA SER A 153 -10.60 -0.47 -10.69
C SER A 153 -11.12 -1.90 -10.88
N THR A 154 -10.82 -2.79 -9.94
CA THR A 154 -11.31 -4.16 -9.92
C THR A 154 -12.84 -4.20 -9.78
N ASN A 155 -13.40 -3.46 -8.82
CA ASN A 155 -14.84 -3.40 -8.61
C ASN A 155 -15.57 -2.80 -9.83
N LYS A 156 -15.00 -1.79 -10.46
CA LYS A 156 -15.50 -1.22 -11.71
C LYS A 156 -15.52 -2.25 -12.83
N PHE A 157 -14.46 -3.06 -12.95
CA PHE A 157 -14.41 -4.13 -13.94
C PHE A 157 -15.50 -5.18 -13.66
N ILE A 158 -15.62 -5.65 -12.41
CA ILE A 158 -16.63 -6.64 -11.99
C ILE A 158 -18.04 -6.13 -12.31
N TYR A 159 -18.34 -4.89 -11.91
CA TYR A 159 -19.65 -4.30 -12.18
C TYR A 159 -19.98 -4.27 -13.68
N ARG A 160 -19.01 -3.84 -14.50
CA ARG A 160 -19.20 -3.76 -15.96
C ARG A 160 -19.33 -5.14 -16.59
N PHE A 161 -18.57 -6.10 -16.12
CA PHE A 161 -18.61 -7.46 -16.65
C PHE A 161 -19.95 -8.13 -16.32
N ASN A 162 -20.44 -8.00 -15.11
CA ASN A 162 -21.78 -8.49 -14.71
C ASN A 162 -22.88 -7.83 -15.56
N SER A 163 -22.78 -6.53 -15.81
CA SER A 163 -23.73 -5.83 -16.70
C SER A 163 -23.67 -6.33 -18.15
N LEU A 164 -22.48 -6.68 -18.63
CA LEU A 164 -22.30 -7.29 -19.95
C LEU A 164 -22.99 -8.66 -20.00
N GLU A 165 -22.79 -9.52 -18.99
CA GLU A 165 -23.42 -10.84 -18.89
C GLU A 165 -24.96 -10.72 -18.89
N GLU A 166 -25.52 -9.76 -18.14
CA GLU A 166 -26.96 -9.49 -18.13
C GLU A 166 -27.51 -9.09 -19.50
N ILE A 167 -26.79 -8.21 -20.23
CA ILE A 167 -27.20 -7.79 -21.57
C ILE A 167 -27.20 -8.98 -22.54
N VAL A 168 -26.12 -9.77 -22.52
CA VAL A 168 -25.98 -10.96 -23.37
C VAL A 168 -27.10 -11.98 -23.08
N LYS A 169 -27.36 -12.22 -21.80
CA LYS A 169 -28.43 -13.12 -21.36
C LYS A 169 -29.84 -12.63 -21.81
N ASN A 170 -30.09 -11.33 -21.72
CA ASN A 170 -31.37 -10.74 -22.15
C ASN A 170 -31.57 -10.83 -23.70
N GLU A 171 -30.50 -10.95 -24.44
CA GLU A 171 -30.50 -11.19 -25.89
C GLU A 171 -30.58 -12.71 -26.23
N ASN A 172 -30.86 -13.58 -25.24
CA ASN A 172 -30.91 -15.04 -25.35
C ASN A 172 -29.61 -15.65 -25.94
N LYS A 173 -28.46 -15.06 -25.62
CA LYS A 173 -27.14 -15.55 -26.01
C LYS A 173 -26.40 -16.06 -24.78
N ASN A 174 -25.40 -16.91 -25.01
CA ASN A 174 -24.49 -17.37 -23.97
C ASN A 174 -23.12 -16.66 -24.19
N ILE A 175 -22.56 -16.11 -23.12
CA ILE A 175 -21.29 -15.39 -23.17
C ILE A 175 -20.13 -16.29 -23.67
N SER A 176 -20.17 -17.59 -23.35
CA SER A 176 -19.18 -18.57 -23.81
C SER A 176 -19.15 -18.79 -25.32
N ASP A 177 -20.22 -18.43 -26.02
CA ASP A 177 -20.38 -18.65 -27.45
C ASP A 177 -19.98 -17.40 -28.27
N LEU A 178 -19.68 -16.29 -27.58
CA LEU A 178 -19.31 -15.02 -28.20
C LEU A 178 -17.83 -14.99 -28.55
N SER A 179 -17.52 -14.47 -29.71
CA SER A 179 -16.15 -14.08 -30.07
C SER A 179 -15.69 -12.88 -29.25
N LEU A 180 -14.38 -12.69 -29.13
CA LEU A 180 -13.79 -11.53 -28.46
C LEU A 180 -14.30 -10.19 -29.05
N ASN A 181 -14.49 -10.12 -30.35
CA ASN A 181 -15.00 -8.92 -31.03
C ASN A 181 -16.45 -8.62 -30.59
N GLU A 182 -17.30 -9.62 -30.50
CA GLU A 182 -18.67 -9.46 -30.00
C GLU A 182 -18.68 -9.06 -28.53
N MET A 183 -17.86 -9.68 -27.67
CA MET A 183 -17.70 -9.28 -26.27
C MET A 183 -17.26 -7.81 -26.16
N ASN A 184 -16.32 -7.36 -27.00
CA ASN A 184 -15.87 -5.97 -27.03
C ASN A 184 -17.00 -5.00 -27.42
N MET A 185 -17.90 -5.38 -28.33
CA MET A 185 -19.08 -4.55 -28.66
C MET A 185 -19.99 -4.36 -27.45
N TYR A 186 -20.29 -5.44 -26.74
CA TYR A 186 -21.06 -5.37 -25.49
C TYR A 186 -20.35 -4.54 -24.41
N TRP A 187 -19.03 -4.71 -24.27
CA TRP A 187 -18.22 -3.97 -23.34
C TRP A 187 -18.26 -2.45 -23.58
N GLU A 188 -18.13 -2.01 -24.83
CA GLU A 188 -18.24 -0.60 -25.18
C GLU A 188 -19.66 -0.05 -24.93
N ARG A 189 -20.70 -0.86 -25.12
CA ARG A 189 -22.07 -0.50 -24.79
C ARG A 189 -22.23 -0.28 -23.27
N VAL A 190 -21.71 -1.18 -22.43
CA VAL A 190 -21.72 -1.06 -20.98
C VAL A 190 -20.96 0.17 -20.52
N LYS A 191 -19.77 0.43 -21.07
CA LYS A 191 -19.00 1.62 -20.73
C LYS A 191 -19.78 2.91 -20.95
N LYS A 192 -20.48 3.04 -22.09
CA LYS A 192 -21.33 4.21 -22.37
C LYS A 192 -22.48 4.38 -21.38
N LEU A 193 -23.04 3.30 -20.89
CA LEU A 193 -24.12 3.32 -19.88
C LEU A 193 -23.59 3.72 -18.48
N THR A 194 -22.38 3.31 -18.13
CA THR A 194 -21.76 3.58 -16.83
C THR A 194 -21.04 4.94 -16.72
N PHE A 195 -20.82 5.65 -17.81
CA PHE A 195 -20.27 7.02 -17.81
C PHE A 195 -21.34 8.11 -17.53
N ARG A 196 -22.62 7.74 -17.46
CA ARG A 196 -23.73 8.69 -17.26
C ARG A 196 -24.22 8.80 -15.82
N ASN A 197 -23.60 8.08 -14.90
CA ASN A 197 -23.80 8.16 -13.44
C ASN A 197 -22.49 8.50 -12.74
#